data_1ea8f1ab6433b64de6ac3b315057b91f
#
_entry.id   1ea8f1ab6433b64de6ac3b315057b91f
#
_cell.length_a   1.000
_cell.length_b   1.000
_cell.length_c   1.000
_cell.angle_alpha   90.00
_cell.angle_beta   90.00
_cell.angle_gamma   90.00
#
_symmetry.space_group_name_H-M   'P 1'
#
loop_
_entity.id
_entity.type
_entity.pdbx_description
1 polymer ?
#
loop_
_entity_poly.entity_id
_entity_poly.type
_entity_poly.pdbx_seq_one_letter_code
_entity_poly.pdbx_strand_id
1 'polypeptide(L)'
;MKTTLFNRRRFIKETATTATGMAILSSLPQTTFAKPIAEPRIKFSVIGINHGHINGMVDAVTRGGGQLVAFYAKEADLAAAFAKRYPNAKQAKDKREILEDNSIQLILSAGIPIERAPLGIEVMQHGKDYLVDKPGVTSLAQLKKVRAVQQATKRIYSIMYSERHENRATVKAGELVKAGAIGKVIQTIGMGPHRMNVSTRPPWFFDVKNYGGIITDIASHQFDQFLFFTGSTQAEIVASQVGNVNHPQYPQFEDFGDVMIKGNKGTGYIRVDWFTPDGLKTWGDGRLTILGAEGYIEIRKNIDIASHDNGNHLYLVNQKETKYIDCNKEPLPFGTLLVDDVLNRTETAMPQAHCLLATELALKAQSMAKPIQLGK
;
A
#
# COMPACT_ATOMS: atom_id res chain seq x y z
N MET A 1 27.39 -51.75 30.01
CA MET A 1 27.01 -50.39 30.36
C MET A 1 25.55 -50.38 30.74
N LYS A 2 25.22 -50.11 32.02
CA LYS A 2 23.85 -50.16 32.55
C LYS A 2 23.20 -48.79 32.38
N THR A 3 22.12 -48.73 31.58
CA THR A 3 21.24 -47.56 31.41
C THR A 3 20.30 -47.47 32.63
N THR A 4 20.42 -46.41 33.41
CA THR A 4 19.53 -46.11 34.55
C THR A 4 18.32 -45.34 34.03
N LEU A 5 17.16 -46.00 34.09
CA LEU A 5 15.85 -45.39 33.78
C LEU A 5 15.44 -44.45 34.93
N PHE A 6 15.19 -43.21 34.65
CA PHE A 6 14.65 -42.20 35.59
C PHE A 6 13.18 -42.52 35.90
N ASN A 7 12.86 -42.81 37.15
CA ASN A 7 11.53 -43.21 37.60
C ASN A 7 10.74 -42.00 38.14
N ARG A 8 9.65 -41.67 37.46
CA ARG A 8 8.74 -40.54 37.78
C ARG A 8 8.14 -40.53 39.17
N ARG A 9 8.15 -41.67 39.89
CA ARG A 9 7.60 -41.79 41.24
C ARG A 9 8.53 -41.23 42.36
N ARG A 10 9.79 -40.96 42.09
CA ARG A 10 10.74 -40.40 43.06
C ARG A 10 10.69 -38.89 43.11
N PHE A 11 10.28 -38.25 42.00
CA PHE A 11 10.15 -36.78 41.93
C PHE A 11 8.96 -36.23 42.75
N ILE A 12 7.90 -37.03 42.95
CA ILE A 12 6.67 -36.59 43.65
C ILE A 12 6.81 -36.70 45.20
N LYS A 13 7.77 -37.44 45.72
CA LYS A 13 7.95 -37.63 47.17
C LYS A 13 8.87 -36.60 47.83
N GLU A 14 9.66 -35.85 47.09
CA GLU A 14 10.59 -34.85 47.68
C GLU A 14 10.05 -33.41 47.68
N THR A 15 8.85 -33.17 47.11
CA THR A 15 8.19 -31.85 47.09
C THR A 15 7.04 -31.71 48.08
N ALA A 16 6.84 -32.65 49.01
CA ALA A 16 5.69 -32.65 49.94
C ALA A 16 6.02 -32.29 51.38
N THR A 17 7.21 -31.74 51.70
CA THR A 17 7.59 -31.45 53.08
C THR A 17 8.09 -30.03 53.36
N THR A 18 7.60 -29.02 52.60
CA THR A 18 7.84 -27.61 52.96
C THR A 18 6.63 -26.73 52.56
N ALA A 19 5.45 -27.08 53.04
CA ALA A 19 4.26 -26.27 52.89
C ALA A 19 3.47 -26.16 54.18
N THR A 20 4.12 -25.65 55.24
CA THR A 20 3.42 -25.22 56.46
C THR A 20 4.11 -23.95 56.95
N GLY A 21 3.60 -22.81 56.51
CA GLY A 21 4.03 -21.52 57.03
C GLY A 21 4.13 -20.44 55.96
N MET A 22 2.98 -19.95 55.47
CA MET A 22 2.75 -18.59 54.97
C MET A 22 1.40 -18.51 54.25
N ALA A 23 0.36 -18.59 55.04
CA ALA A 23 -0.98 -18.27 54.61
C ALA A 23 -1.49 -17.08 55.42
N ILE A 24 -0.93 -15.90 55.22
CA ILE A 24 -1.57 -14.58 55.54
C ILE A 24 -0.69 -13.54 54.81
N LEU A 25 -0.97 -13.23 53.54
CA LEU A 25 -0.66 -11.97 52.86
C LEU A 25 -1.14 -12.05 51.39
N SER A 26 -2.45 -12.18 51.20
CA SER A 26 -3.05 -12.13 49.85
C SER A 26 -4.41 -11.45 49.85
N SER A 27 -4.46 -10.23 50.38
CA SER A 27 -5.59 -9.33 50.16
C SER A 27 -5.12 -7.88 49.97
N LEU A 28 -4.06 -7.68 49.21
CA LEU A 28 -3.82 -6.39 48.57
C LEU A 28 -4.52 -6.43 47.20
N PRO A 29 -5.39 -5.46 46.86
CA PRO A 29 -5.91 -5.36 45.51
C PRO A 29 -4.70 -5.21 44.59
N GLN A 30 -4.51 -6.16 43.67
CA GLN A 30 -3.62 -5.95 42.53
C GLN A 30 -4.19 -4.77 41.74
N THR A 31 -3.69 -3.57 42.06
CA THR A 31 -3.82 -2.46 41.13
C THR A 31 -3.11 -2.88 39.86
N THR A 32 -3.86 -3.40 38.91
CA THR A 32 -3.42 -3.50 37.53
C THR A 32 -3.15 -2.06 37.09
N PHE A 33 -1.89 -1.61 37.23
CA PHE A 33 -1.44 -0.42 36.52
C PHE A 33 -1.65 -0.70 35.04
N ALA A 34 -2.72 -0.14 34.46
CA ALA A 34 -2.86 -0.07 33.03
C ALA A 34 -1.53 0.50 32.53
N LYS A 35 -0.83 -0.24 31.65
CA LYS A 35 0.36 0.30 30.99
C LYS A 35 -0.04 1.69 30.47
N PRO A 36 0.73 2.75 30.76
CA PRO A 36 0.44 4.05 30.20
C PRO A 36 0.28 3.87 28.70
N ILE A 37 -0.85 4.29 28.14
CA ILE A 37 -1.03 4.36 26.69
C ILE A 37 0.06 5.33 26.25
N ALA A 38 1.05 4.82 25.52
CA ALA A 38 2.12 5.67 25.00
C ALA A 38 1.49 6.82 24.22
N GLU A 39 1.90 8.06 24.51
CA GLU A 39 1.45 9.23 23.75
C GLU A 39 1.64 8.97 22.25
N PRO A 40 0.67 9.33 21.43
CA PRO A 40 0.77 9.13 20.00
C PRO A 40 1.93 9.95 19.44
N ARG A 41 2.67 9.33 18.51
CA ARG A 41 3.83 9.99 17.90
C ARG A 41 3.41 11.17 17.01
N ILE A 42 2.30 11.03 16.28
CA ILE A 42 1.63 12.08 15.50
C ILE A 42 0.12 11.96 15.61
N LYS A 43 -0.59 13.07 15.40
CA LYS A 43 -2.03 13.05 15.12
C LYS A 43 -2.26 13.17 13.64
N PHE A 44 -3.19 12.35 13.12
CA PHE A 44 -3.60 12.42 11.74
C PHE A 44 -5.13 12.41 11.59
N SER A 45 -5.62 12.87 10.46
CA SER A 45 -7.05 12.91 10.15
C SER A 45 -7.31 12.45 8.71
N VAL A 46 -8.58 12.18 8.41
CA VAL A 46 -9.02 11.71 7.10
C VAL A 46 -9.94 12.73 6.46
N ILE A 47 -9.71 13.06 5.18
CA ILE A 47 -10.60 13.88 4.36
C ILE A 47 -10.88 13.14 3.04
N GLY A 48 -12.15 12.75 2.81
CA GLY A 48 -12.56 11.97 1.63
C GLY A 48 -12.31 10.46 1.77
N ILE A 49 -13.38 9.68 1.72
CA ILE A 49 -13.44 8.25 2.06
C ILE A 49 -14.19 7.42 1.00
N ASN A 50 -14.19 7.87 -0.26
CA ASN A 50 -14.94 7.26 -1.36
C ASN A 50 -14.39 5.91 -1.82
N HIS A 51 -13.22 5.50 -1.33
CA HIS A 51 -12.59 4.22 -1.65
C HIS A 51 -12.18 3.45 -0.38
N GLY A 52 -12.42 2.14 -0.36
CA GLY A 52 -12.16 1.28 0.79
C GLY A 52 -10.70 1.18 1.24
N HIS A 53 -9.74 1.56 0.39
CA HIS A 53 -8.32 1.61 0.73
C HIS A 53 -7.99 2.52 1.92
N ILE A 54 -8.86 3.49 2.23
CA ILE A 54 -8.68 4.38 3.38
C ILE A 54 -8.47 3.60 4.68
N ASN A 55 -9.12 2.45 4.85
CA ASN A 55 -8.97 1.63 6.04
C ASN A 55 -7.55 1.08 6.19
N GLY A 56 -6.98 0.54 5.11
CA GLY A 56 -5.59 0.07 5.11
C GLY A 56 -4.57 1.20 5.32
N MET A 57 -4.87 2.40 4.82
CA MET A 57 -4.04 3.59 5.05
C MET A 57 -4.06 4.01 6.53
N VAL A 58 -5.24 4.03 7.16
CA VAL A 58 -5.40 4.29 8.60
C VAL A 58 -4.64 3.25 9.41
N ASP A 59 -4.79 1.96 9.07
CA ASP A 59 -4.10 0.87 9.75
C ASP A 59 -2.56 1.00 9.63
N ALA A 60 -2.04 1.38 8.47
CA ALA A 60 -0.60 1.59 8.25
C ALA A 60 -0.04 2.71 9.13
N VAL A 61 -0.68 3.88 9.16
CA VAL A 61 -0.23 5.02 9.97
C VAL A 61 -0.39 4.75 11.47
N THR A 62 -1.46 4.04 11.86
CA THR A 62 -1.66 3.63 13.26
C THR A 62 -0.58 2.65 13.72
N ARG A 63 -0.19 1.67 12.89
CA ARG A 63 0.97 0.79 13.18
C ARG A 63 2.26 1.58 13.38
N GLY A 64 2.41 2.73 12.69
CA GLY A 64 3.54 3.64 12.85
C GLY A 64 3.51 4.49 14.12
N GLY A 65 2.45 4.40 14.92
CA GLY A 65 2.26 5.18 16.15
C GLY A 65 1.46 6.48 15.95
N GLY A 66 0.80 6.64 14.78
CA GLY A 66 -0.14 7.74 14.56
C GLY A 66 -1.49 7.50 15.24
N GLN A 67 -2.17 8.58 15.64
CA GLN A 67 -3.53 8.57 16.18
C GLN A 67 -4.48 9.25 15.21
N LEU A 68 -5.53 8.53 14.79
CA LEU A 68 -6.66 9.10 14.07
C LEU A 68 -7.50 9.93 15.03
N VAL A 69 -7.60 11.25 14.81
CA VAL A 69 -8.32 12.17 15.71
C VAL A 69 -9.63 12.68 15.12
N ALA A 70 -9.70 12.88 13.79
CA ALA A 70 -10.89 13.39 13.14
C ALA A 70 -11.02 12.89 11.70
N PHE A 71 -12.22 12.99 11.13
CA PHE A 71 -12.46 12.73 9.72
C PHE A 71 -13.56 13.64 9.16
N TYR A 72 -13.53 13.82 7.85
CA TYR A 72 -14.56 14.50 7.08
C TYR A 72 -14.88 13.76 5.78
N ALA A 73 -16.14 13.61 5.48
CA ALA A 73 -16.66 13.12 4.20
C ALA A 73 -17.89 13.94 3.79
N LYS A 74 -18.07 14.12 2.50
CA LYS A 74 -19.25 14.79 1.93
C LYS A 74 -20.48 13.90 1.97
N GLU A 75 -20.28 12.59 1.78
CA GLU A 75 -21.33 11.58 1.67
C GLU A 75 -21.72 11.07 3.07
N ALA A 76 -22.96 11.28 3.45
CA ALA A 76 -23.46 10.97 4.80
C ALA A 76 -23.41 9.49 5.15
N ASP A 77 -23.69 8.61 4.18
CA ASP A 77 -23.63 7.15 4.33
C ASP A 77 -22.20 6.64 4.56
N LEU A 78 -21.25 7.17 3.79
CA LEU A 78 -19.83 6.86 3.96
C LEU A 78 -19.31 7.39 5.31
N ALA A 79 -19.72 8.61 5.70
CA ALA A 79 -19.37 9.18 6.99
C ALA A 79 -19.88 8.33 8.15
N ALA A 80 -21.15 7.87 8.09
CA ALA A 80 -21.73 7.01 9.11
C ALA A 80 -21.03 5.64 9.21
N ALA A 81 -20.69 5.02 8.06
CA ALA A 81 -19.93 3.78 8.03
C ALA A 81 -18.52 3.94 8.63
N PHE A 82 -17.85 5.04 8.33
CA PHE A 82 -16.52 5.34 8.86
C PHE A 82 -16.55 5.63 10.37
N ALA A 83 -17.53 6.40 10.85
CA ALA A 83 -17.75 6.65 12.28
C ALA A 83 -17.96 5.35 13.08
N LYS A 84 -18.74 4.41 12.51
CA LYS A 84 -18.98 3.10 13.12
C LYS A 84 -17.69 2.29 13.26
N ARG A 85 -16.79 2.36 12.26
CA ARG A 85 -15.50 1.66 12.28
C ARG A 85 -14.47 2.31 13.21
N TYR A 86 -14.49 3.64 13.29
CA TYR A 86 -13.53 4.44 14.06
C TYR A 86 -14.26 5.34 15.07
N PRO A 87 -14.89 4.76 16.11
CA PRO A 87 -15.77 5.51 17.02
C PRO A 87 -15.05 6.58 17.86
N ASN A 88 -13.73 6.51 17.97
CA ASN A 88 -12.92 7.49 18.71
C ASN A 88 -12.50 8.70 17.84
N ALA A 89 -12.75 8.66 16.53
CA ALA A 89 -12.44 9.78 15.64
C ALA A 89 -13.61 10.76 15.58
N LYS A 90 -13.35 12.05 15.82
CA LYS A 90 -14.39 13.11 15.72
C LYS A 90 -14.81 13.28 14.25
N GLN A 91 -16.10 13.22 13.95
CA GLN A 91 -16.61 13.66 12.66
C GLN A 91 -16.64 15.19 12.62
N ALA A 92 -15.85 15.80 11.73
CA ALA A 92 -15.88 17.23 11.48
C ALA A 92 -17.09 17.61 10.61
N LYS A 93 -17.63 18.81 10.83
CA LYS A 93 -18.74 19.36 10.03
C LYS A 93 -18.24 19.95 8.70
N ASP A 94 -17.00 20.43 8.68
CA ASP A 94 -16.33 20.98 7.51
C ASP A 94 -14.85 20.55 7.54
N LYS A 95 -14.27 20.36 6.35
CA LYS A 95 -12.83 20.00 6.23
C LYS A 95 -11.89 21.06 6.84
N ARG A 96 -12.33 22.33 6.94
CA ARG A 96 -11.54 23.40 7.54
C ARG A 96 -11.25 23.16 9.03
N GLU A 97 -12.19 22.56 9.78
CA GLU A 97 -11.93 22.19 11.17
C GLU A 97 -10.68 21.30 11.30
N ILE A 98 -10.42 20.45 10.30
CA ILE A 98 -9.26 19.57 10.25
C ILE A 98 -8.02 20.32 9.72
N LEU A 99 -8.18 21.10 8.66
CA LEU A 99 -7.08 21.79 8.01
C LEU A 99 -6.49 22.90 8.89
N GLU A 100 -7.31 23.56 9.70
CA GLU A 100 -6.92 24.66 10.59
C GLU A 100 -6.44 24.18 11.97
N ASP A 101 -6.66 22.90 12.33
CA ASP A 101 -6.16 22.33 13.59
C ASP A 101 -4.65 22.07 13.54
N ASN A 102 -3.88 22.93 14.22
CA ASN A 102 -2.41 22.84 14.26
C ASN A 102 -1.88 21.59 14.98
N SER A 103 -2.71 20.85 15.71
CA SER A 103 -2.31 19.61 16.37
C SER A 103 -2.26 18.41 15.41
N ILE A 104 -2.78 18.54 14.19
CA ILE A 104 -2.82 17.50 13.16
C ILE A 104 -1.64 17.71 12.20
N GLN A 105 -0.78 16.69 12.07
CA GLN A 105 0.42 16.75 11.22
C GLN A 105 0.19 16.14 9.82
N LEU A 106 -0.65 15.11 9.71
CA LEU A 106 -0.82 14.33 8.50
C LEU A 106 -2.31 14.18 8.14
N ILE A 107 -2.63 14.36 6.87
CA ILE A 107 -3.97 14.11 6.32
C ILE A 107 -3.93 12.91 5.39
N LEU A 108 -4.87 11.97 5.56
CA LEU A 108 -5.09 10.84 4.66
C LEU A 108 -6.31 11.11 3.78
N SER A 109 -6.28 10.64 2.54
CA SER A 109 -7.43 10.71 1.65
C SER A 109 -7.54 9.51 0.70
N ALA A 110 -8.74 8.98 0.59
CA ALA A 110 -9.17 8.09 -0.49
C ALA A 110 -10.47 8.61 -1.13
N GLY A 111 -10.55 9.92 -1.33
CA GLY A 111 -11.63 10.58 -2.06
C GLY A 111 -11.69 10.18 -3.53
N ILE A 112 -12.61 10.78 -4.29
CA ILE A 112 -12.69 10.58 -5.75
C ILE A 112 -11.35 11.00 -6.39
N PRO A 113 -10.74 10.19 -7.27
CA PRO A 113 -9.36 10.43 -7.74
C PRO A 113 -9.09 11.84 -8.27
N ILE A 114 -10.01 12.42 -9.05
CA ILE A 114 -9.84 13.78 -9.58
C ILE A 114 -9.74 14.87 -8.50
N GLU A 115 -10.33 14.64 -7.32
CA GLU A 115 -10.33 15.58 -6.19
C GLU A 115 -9.09 15.46 -5.30
N ARG A 116 -8.30 14.38 -5.44
CA ARG A 116 -7.18 14.05 -4.55
C ARG A 116 -6.03 15.06 -4.64
N ALA A 117 -5.63 15.43 -5.86
CA ALA A 117 -4.55 16.42 -6.06
C ALA A 117 -4.94 17.84 -5.60
N PRO A 118 -6.12 18.38 -5.94
CA PRO A 118 -6.60 19.64 -5.36
C PRO A 118 -6.59 19.67 -3.84
N LEU A 119 -7.11 18.61 -3.19
CA LEU A 119 -7.10 18.50 -1.73
C LEU A 119 -5.66 18.45 -1.18
N GLY A 120 -4.76 17.68 -1.78
CA GLY A 120 -3.38 17.57 -1.32
C GLY A 120 -2.61 18.90 -1.43
N ILE A 121 -2.90 19.70 -2.46
CA ILE A 121 -2.38 21.08 -2.58
C ILE A 121 -2.85 21.93 -1.39
N GLU A 122 -4.15 21.90 -1.10
CA GLU A 122 -4.75 22.63 0.02
C GLU A 122 -4.16 22.18 1.36
N VAL A 123 -4.01 20.87 1.58
CA VAL A 123 -3.37 20.28 2.78
C VAL A 123 -1.95 20.81 2.98
N MET A 124 -1.12 20.78 1.93
CA MET A 124 0.26 21.24 1.99
C MET A 124 0.34 22.76 2.26
N GLN A 125 -0.58 23.55 1.71
CA GLN A 125 -0.67 24.99 1.96
C GLN A 125 -1.06 25.32 3.40
N HIS A 126 -1.82 24.42 4.08
CA HIS A 126 -2.10 24.51 5.52
C HIS A 126 -0.96 23.95 6.39
N GLY A 127 0.21 23.67 5.81
CA GLY A 127 1.38 23.24 6.56
C GLY A 127 1.33 21.80 7.04
N LYS A 128 0.49 20.93 6.45
CA LYS A 128 0.34 19.51 6.80
C LYS A 128 0.90 18.60 5.72
N ASP A 129 1.30 17.40 6.11
CA ASP A 129 1.70 16.36 5.19
C ASP A 129 0.47 15.60 4.66
N TYR A 130 0.62 14.96 3.50
CA TYR A 130 -0.48 14.30 2.81
C TYR A 130 -0.11 12.89 2.37
N LEU A 131 -0.92 11.90 2.78
CA LEU A 131 -0.89 10.55 2.26
C LEU A 131 -2.20 10.30 1.51
N VAL A 132 -2.11 9.99 0.24
CA VAL A 132 -3.28 9.79 -0.62
C VAL A 132 -3.30 8.40 -1.23
N ASP A 133 -4.49 7.85 -1.43
CA ASP A 133 -4.68 6.62 -2.20
C ASP A 133 -4.29 6.82 -3.68
N LYS A 134 -3.88 5.75 -4.35
CA LYS A 134 -3.63 5.75 -5.81
C LYS A 134 -4.96 5.80 -6.61
N PRO A 135 -4.99 6.47 -7.76
CA PRO A 135 -4.02 7.44 -8.23
C PRO A 135 -4.13 8.73 -7.41
N GLY A 136 -3.00 9.24 -6.97
CA GLY A 136 -2.99 10.50 -6.21
C GLY A 136 -3.17 11.73 -7.10
N VAL A 137 -3.00 11.57 -8.41
CA VAL A 137 -3.07 12.62 -9.44
C VAL A 137 -3.65 12.01 -10.72
N THR A 138 -4.55 12.71 -11.39
CA THR A 138 -5.22 12.23 -12.62
C THR A 138 -4.82 12.96 -13.91
N SER A 139 -3.96 13.98 -13.84
CA SER A 139 -3.47 14.68 -15.02
C SER A 139 -2.09 15.31 -14.82
N LEU A 140 -1.33 15.46 -15.93
CA LEU A 140 -0.04 16.16 -15.92
C LEU A 140 -0.17 17.62 -15.44
N ALA A 141 -1.30 18.27 -15.70
CA ALA A 141 -1.57 19.62 -15.22
C ALA A 141 -1.70 19.68 -13.68
N GLN A 142 -2.40 18.71 -13.08
CA GLN A 142 -2.45 18.54 -11.63
C GLN A 142 -1.05 18.24 -11.05
N LEU A 143 -0.30 17.32 -11.67
CA LEU A 143 1.05 16.95 -11.22
C LEU A 143 1.98 18.15 -11.19
N LYS A 144 1.94 19.02 -12.22
CA LYS A 144 2.71 20.26 -12.25
C LYS A 144 2.42 21.16 -11.05
N LYS A 145 1.14 21.32 -10.68
CA LYS A 145 0.73 22.09 -9.52
C LYS A 145 1.17 21.45 -8.21
N VAL A 146 1.01 20.14 -8.07
CA VAL A 146 1.46 19.38 -6.88
C VAL A 146 2.96 19.58 -6.66
N ARG A 147 3.79 19.42 -7.73
CA ARG A 147 5.23 19.64 -7.65
C ARG A 147 5.59 21.05 -7.20
N ALA A 148 4.95 22.06 -7.75
CA ALA A 148 5.21 23.46 -7.40
C ALA A 148 4.91 23.74 -5.91
N VAL A 149 3.76 23.26 -5.41
CA VAL A 149 3.37 23.45 -4.00
C VAL A 149 4.25 22.62 -3.07
N GLN A 150 4.55 21.36 -3.42
CA GLN A 150 5.46 20.52 -2.65
C GLN A 150 6.85 21.14 -2.50
N GLN A 151 7.40 21.70 -3.58
CA GLN A 151 8.68 22.39 -3.56
C GLN A 151 8.64 23.67 -2.69
N ALA A 152 7.54 24.44 -2.73
CA ALA A 152 7.38 25.65 -1.96
C ALA A 152 7.18 25.40 -0.46
N THR A 153 6.38 24.39 -0.11
CA THR A 153 6.00 24.09 1.28
C THR A 153 6.92 23.11 1.97
N LYS A 154 7.69 22.33 1.23
CA LYS A 154 8.51 21.22 1.73
C LYS A 154 7.68 20.17 2.51
N ARG A 155 6.37 20.09 2.25
CA ARG A 155 5.49 19.06 2.83
C ARG A 155 5.58 17.78 2.02
N ILE A 156 5.29 16.66 2.68
CA ILE A 156 5.26 15.35 2.05
C ILE A 156 3.96 15.24 1.24
N TYR A 157 4.06 14.84 -0.02
CA TYR A 157 2.96 14.37 -0.85
C TYR A 157 3.22 12.90 -1.17
N SER A 158 2.69 11.99 -0.37
CA SER A 158 2.91 10.56 -0.52
C SER A 158 1.68 9.87 -1.11
N ILE A 159 1.90 8.96 -2.04
CA ILE A 159 0.83 8.13 -2.64
C ILE A 159 0.98 6.71 -2.12
N MET A 160 -0.12 6.13 -1.63
CA MET A 160 -0.14 4.78 -1.07
C MET A 160 -0.08 3.73 -2.18
N TYR A 161 1.10 3.39 -2.64
CA TYR A 161 1.31 2.25 -3.53
C TYR A 161 1.30 0.95 -2.73
N SER A 162 0.09 0.53 -2.31
CA SER A 162 -0.11 -0.58 -1.38
C SER A 162 0.47 -1.91 -1.86
N GLU A 163 0.53 -2.16 -3.17
CA GLU A 163 1.15 -3.37 -3.72
C GLU A 163 2.65 -3.49 -3.43
N ARG A 164 3.33 -2.39 -3.09
CA ARG A 164 4.69 -2.40 -2.57
C ARG A 164 4.74 -2.26 -1.06
N HIS A 165 3.99 -1.32 -0.51
CA HIS A 165 4.12 -0.94 0.90
C HIS A 165 3.37 -1.86 1.86
N GLU A 166 2.26 -2.47 1.42
CA GLU A 166 1.39 -3.33 2.23
C GLU A 166 1.34 -4.79 1.73
N ASN A 167 2.19 -5.16 0.79
CA ASN A 167 2.40 -6.55 0.39
C ASN A 167 3.73 -7.07 0.93
N ARG A 168 3.66 -8.04 1.84
CA ARG A 168 4.82 -8.55 2.57
C ARG A 168 5.84 -9.25 1.67
N ALA A 169 5.38 -9.94 0.62
CA ALA A 169 6.28 -10.58 -0.34
C ALA A 169 7.05 -9.53 -1.16
N THR A 170 6.40 -8.41 -1.50
CA THR A 170 7.08 -7.30 -2.21
C THR A 170 8.11 -6.61 -1.32
N VAL A 171 7.80 -6.42 -0.02
CA VAL A 171 8.77 -5.90 0.96
C VAL A 171 9.97 -6.84 1.07
N LYS A 172 9.73 -8.14 1.22
CA LYS A 172 10.81 -9.16 1.29
C LYS A 172 11.66 -9.20 0.03
N ALA A 173 11.04 -9.11 -1.13
CA ALA A 173 11.77 -9.03 -2.40
C ALA A 173 12.71 -7.81 -2.45
N GLY A 174 12.27 -6.66 -1.92
CA GLY A 174 13.10 -5.46 -1.80
C GLY A 174 14.36 -5.71 -0.97
N GLU A 175 14.23 -6.40 0.16
CA GLU A 175 15.38 -6.80 1.00
C GLU A 175 16.35 -7.73 0.24
N LEU A 176 15.81 -8.76 -0.43
CA LEU A 176 16.61 -9.72 -1.20
C LEU A 176 17.35 -9.05 -2.36
N VAL A 177 16.68 -8.18 -3.11
CA VAL A 177 17.30 -7.43 -4.22
C VAL A 177 18.40 -6.50 -3.68
N LYS A 178 18.16 -5.80 -2.58
CA LYS A 178 19.14 -4.94 -1.92
C LYS A 178 20.36 -5.74 -1.42
N ALA A 179 20.14 -6.98 -0.98
CA ALA A 179 21.20 -7.90 -0.56
C ALA A 179 21.95 -8.55 -1.75
N GLY A 180 21.58 -8.27 -3.00
CA GLY A 180 22.23 -8.80 -4.19
C GLY A 180 21.83 -10.25 -4.55
N ALA A 181 20.71 -10.76 -4.03
CA ALA A 181 20.31 -12.17 -4.17
C ALA A 181 20.15 -12.65 -5.63
N ILE A 182 19.89 -11.74 -6.58
CA ILE A 182 19.72 -12.00 -8.02
C ILE A 182 20.66 -11.19 -8.91
N GLY A 183 21.67 -10.55 -8.32
CA GLY A 183 22.56 -9.63 -9.03
C GLY A 183 21.85 -8.34 -9.47
N LYS A 184 22.40 -7.65 -10.48
CA LYS A 184 21.83 -6.41 -11.02
C LYS A 184 20.45 -6.69 -11.67
N VAL A 185 19.43 -5.96 -11.27
CA VAL A 185 18.09 -6.08 -11.88
C VAL A 185 18.13 -5.60 -13.34
N ILE A 186 17.56 -6.39 -14.23
CA ILE A 186 17.48 -6.14 -15.68
C ILE A 186 16.07 -5.70 -16.06
N GLN A 187 15.05 -6.42 -15.56
CA GLN A 187 13.66 -6.21 -15.98
C GLN A 187 12.68 -6.51 -14.85
N THR A 188 11.55 -5.81 -14.85
CA THR A 188 10.35 -6.17 -14.08
C THR A 188 9.19 -6.49 -15.02
N ILE A 189 8.38 -7.50 -14.67
CA ILE A 189 7.09 -7.78 -15.31
C ILE A 189 6.03 -7.72 -14.22
N GLY A 190 5.20 -6.68 -14.25
CA GLY A 190 4.16 -6.41 -13.27
C GLY A 190 2.76 -6.65 -13.85
N MET A 191 1.93 -7.44 -13.16
CA MET A 191 0.54 -7.69 -13.53
C MET A 191 -0.39 -7.29 -12.40
N GLY A 192 -1.40 -6.47 -12.73
CA GLY A 192 -2.42 -5.97 -11.80
C GLY A 192 -3.83 -6.28 -12.30
N PRO A 193 -4.22 -7.56 -12.43
CA PRO A 193 -5.60 -7.92 -12.74
C PRO A 193 -6.49 -7.68 -11.53
N HIS A 194 -7.69 -7.12 -11.76
CA HIS A 194 -8.68 -6.82 -10.73
C HIS A 194 -10.05 -7.41 -11.10
N ARG A 195 -10.86 -7.69 -10.08
CA ARG A 195 -12.26 -8.05 -10.29
C ARG A 195 -13.11 -6.79 -10.42
N MET A 196 -13.93 -6.77 -11.45
CA MET A 196 -14.73 -5.59 -11.78
C MET A 196 -15.78 -5.26 -10.72
N ASN A 197 -16.58 -6.26 -10.27
CA ASN A 197 -17.66 -6.10 -9.30
C ASN A 197 -18.61 -4.91 -9.65
N VAL A 198 -19.11 -4.88 -10.87
CA VAL A 198 -19.90 -3.77 -11.45
C VAL A 198 -20.99 -3.24 -10.52
N SER A 199 -21.76 -4.14 -9.88
CA SER A 199 -22.89 -3.78 -9.02
C SER A 199 -22.51 -2.97 -7.77
N THR A 200 -21.24 -2.97 -7.40
CA THR A 200 -20.74 -2.24 -6.22
C THR A 200 -20.02 -0.94 -6.56
N ARG A 201 -19.86 -0.63 -7.86
CA ARG A 201 -19.11 0.54 -8.29
C ARG A 201 -19.98 1.79 -8.36
N PRO A 202 -19.51 2.92 -7.80
CA PRO A 202 -20.21 4.19 -7.93
C PRO A 202 -20.09 4.74 -9.37
N PRO A 203 -21.01 5.63 -9.80
CA PRO A 203 -21.01 6.15 -11.18
C PRO A 203 -19.70 6.80 -11.63
N TRP A 204 -18.99 7.50 -10.75
CA TRP A 204 -17.71 8.14 -11.08
C TRP A 204 -16.62 7.16 -11.53
N PHE A 205 -16.71 5.90 -11.10
CA PHE A 205 -15.75 4.85 -11.44
C PHE A 205 -15.72 4.53 -12.94
N PHE A 206 -16.81 4.75 -13.67
CA PHE A 206 -16.92 4.47 -15.10
C PHE A 206 -16.63 5.68 -15.98
N ASP A 207 -16.27 6.82 -15.42
CA ASP A 207 -15.91 8.03 -16.14
C ASP A 207 -14.41 8.30 -16.01
N VAL A 208 -13.70 8.14 -17.13
CA VAL A 208 -12.24 8.33 -17.19
C VAL A 208 -11.77 9.70 -16.66
N LYS A 209 -12.61 10.73 -16.76
CA LYS A 209 -12.31 12.06 -16.22
C LYS A 209 -12.16 12.03 -14.70
N ASN A 210 -12.91 11.16 -14.03
CA ASN A 210 -12.91 11.07 -12.57
C ASN A 210 -11.79 10.17 -12.03
N TYR A 211 -11.46 9.05 -12.72
CA TYR A 211 -10.44 8.11 -12.22
C TYR A 211 -9.09 8.19 -12.94
N GLY A 212 -9.03 8.87 -14.10
CA GLY A 212 -7.78 9.16 -14.80
C GLY A 212 -7.31 8.10 -15.79
N GLY A 213 -8.10 7.03 -16.05
CA GLY A 213 -7.76 5.92 -16.94
C GLY A 213 -7.08 4.75 -16.23
N ILE A 214 -7.16 3.54 -16.81
CA ILE A 214 -6.72 2.30 -16.17
C ILE A 214 -5.22 2.27 -15.88
N ILE A 215 -4.40 2.84 -16.78
CA ILE A 215 -2.96 2.92 -16.57
C ILE A 215 -2.65 3.85 -15.39
N THR A 216 -3.30 5.02 -15.33
CA THR A 216 -3.13 5.95 -14.21
C THR A 216 -3.61 5.35 -12.90
N ASP A 217 -4.75 4.65 -12.90
CA ASP A 217 -5.36 4.09 -11.70
C ASP A 217 -4.60 2.86 -11.21
N ILE A 218 -4.53 1.79 -12.00
CA ILE A 218 -3.97 0.51 -11.53
C ILE A 218 -2.48 0.42 -11.79
N ALA A 219 -2.01 0.74 -13.00
CA ALA A 219 -0.60 0.56 -13.35
C ALA A 219 0.35 1.48 -12.59
N SER A 220 -0.15 2.50 -11.88
CA SER A 220 0.65 3.32 -10.98
C SER A 220 1.42 2.49 -9.94
N HIS A 221 0.85 1.39 -9.44
CA HIS A 221 1.54 0.43 -8.58
C HIS A 221 2.75 -0.21 -9.26
N GLN A 222 2.61 -0.60 -10.53
CA GLN A 222 3.65 -1.28 -11.27
C GLN A 222 4.77 -0.31 -11.69
N PHE A 223 4.46 0.97 -11.95
CA PHE A 223 5.48 2.01 -12.16
C PHE A 223 6.30 2.27 -10.91
N ASP A 224 5.67 2.34 -9.75
CA ASP A 224 6.36 2.44 -8.46
C ASP A 224 7.30 1.25 -8.23
N GLN A 225 6.82 0.02 -8.45
CA GLN A 225 7.63 -1.19 -8.30
C GLN A 225 8.76 -1.27 -9.33
N PHE A 226 8.52 -0.87 -10.58
CA PHE A 226 9.54 -0.80 -11.62
C PHE A 226 10.71 0.11 -11.19
N LEU A 227 10.41 1.34 -10.77
CA LEU A 227 11.43 2.28 -10.32
C LEU A 227 12.15 1.78 -9.08
N PHE A 228 11.42 1.21 -8.13
CA PHE A 228 11.98 0.69 -6.87
C PHE A 228 12.97 -0.46 -7.13
N PHE A 229 12.59 -1.47 -7.89
CA PHE A 229 13.41 -2.67 -8.09
C PHE A 229 14.57 -2.43 -9.04
N THR A 230 14.38 -1.65 -10.11
CA THR A 230 15.49 -1.32 -11.03
C THR A 230 16.42 -0.26 -10.45
N GLY A 231 15.95 0.55 -9.49
CA GLY A 231 16.65 1.74 -9.01
C GLY A 231 16.73 2.84 -10.07
N SER A 232 15.84 2.81 -11.10
CA SER A 232 15.83 3.82 -12.14
C SER A 232 15.33 5.17 -11.61
N THR A 233 16.03 6.24 -11.96
CA THR A 233 15.71 7.63 -11.62
C THR A 233 15.26 8.45 -12.83
N GLN A 234 15.30 7.84 -14.01
CA GLN A 234 14.80 8.34 -15.28
C GLN A 234 14.22 7.18 -16.07
N ALA A 235 13.13 7.42 -16.78
CA ALA A 235 12.51 6.43 -17.63
C ALA A 235 11.68 7.09 -18.75
N GLU A 236 11.46 6.35 -19.83
CA GLU A 236 10.61 6.70 -20.97
C GLU A 236 9.60 5.60 -21.25
N ILE A 237 8.44 5.98 -21.75
CA ILE A 237 7.42 5.03 -22.21
C ILE A 237 7.76 4.64 -23.65
N VAL A 238 8.00 3.36 -23.86
CA VAL A 238 8.32 2.81 -25.19
C VAL A 238 7.06 2.59 -26.00
N ALA A 239 6.03 2.00 -25.35
CA ALA A 239 4.72 1.77 -25.92
C ALA A 239 3.68 1.66 -24.81
N SER A 240 2.46 2.07 -25.10
CA SER A 240 1.31 1.86 -24.22
C SER A 240 0.03 1.74 -25.05
N GLN A 241 -0.91 0.96 -24.53
CA GLN A 241 -2.23 0.82 -25.13
C GLN A 241 -3.30 0.62 -24.06
N VAL A 242 -4.53 1.03 -24.39
CA VAL A 242 -5.72 0.87 -23.52
C VAL A 242 -6.91 0.43 -24.35
N GLY A 243 -7.88 -0.19 -23.74
CA GLY A 243 -9.12 -0.56 -24.40
C GLY A 243 -10.29 -0.74 -23.46
N ASN A 244 -11.49 -0.60 -24.01
CA ASN A 244 -12.72 -1.10 -23.44
C ASN A 244 -13.13 -2.33 -24.27
N VAL A 245 -12.72 -3.51 -23.83
CA VAL A 245 -12.84 -4.74 -24.59
C VAL A 245 -14.16 -5.47 -24.31
N ASN A 246 -14.66 -5.39 -23.07
CA ASN A 246 -15.81 -6.20 -22.64
C ASN A 246 -16.88 -5.42 -21.86
N HIS A 247 -16.80 -4.10 -21.77
CA HIS A 247 -17.78 -3.26 -21.06
C HIS A 247 -18.33 -2.14 -21.92
N PRO A 248 -18.92 -2.42 -23.11
CA PRO A 248 -19.38 -1.40 -24.06
C PRO A 248 -20.50 -0.52 -23.51
N GLN A 249 -21.22 -0.98 -22.46
CA GLN A 249 -22.23 -0.19 -21.76
C GLN A 249 -21.63 1.00 -20.98
N TYR A 250 -20.33 1.04 -20.78
CA TYR A 250 -19.59 2.13 -20.14
C TYR A 250 -18.54 2.69 -21.12
N PRO A 251 -18.94 3.49 -22.12
CA PRO A 251 -18.06 3.86 -23.25
C PRO A 251 -16.84 4.70 -22.88
N GLN A 252 -16.82 5.29 -21.68
CA GLN A 252 -15.68 6.05 -21.16
C GLN A 252 -14.82 5.25 -20.19
N PHE A 253 -15.11 3.96 -20.03
CA PHE A 253 -14.38 3.08 -19.15
C PHE A 253 -13.31 2.31 -19.93
N GLU A 254 -12.17 2.08 -19.29
CA GLU A 254 -11.09 1.25 -19.82
C GLU A 254 -10.98 0.01 -18.92
N ASP A 255 -11.05 -1.17 -19.55
CA ASP A 255 -10.99 -2.45 -18.82
C ASP A 255 -9.70 -3.22 -19.05
N PHE A 256 -8.84 -2.72 -19.93
CA PHE A 256 -7.53 -3.27 -20.24
C PHE A 256 -6.51 -2.17 -20.53
N GLY A 257 -5.26 -2.40 -20.09
CA GLY A 257 -4.13 -1.57 -20.45
C GLY A 257 -2.80 -2.29 -20.27
N ASP A 258 -1.83 -1.98 -21.13
CA ASP A 258 -0.46 -2.44 -20.97
C ASP A 258 0.57 -1.36 -21.37
N VAL A 259 1.79 -1.54 -20.86
CA VAL A 259 2.88 -0.58 -21.05
C VAL A 259 4.23 -1.30 -21.17
N MET A 260 5.04 -0.88 -22.11
CA MET A 260 6.48 -1.14 -22.14
C MET A 260 7.24 0.12 -21.71
N ILE A 261 8.15 -0.03 -20.75
CA ILE A 261 8.92 1.07 -20.17
C ILE A 261 10.42 0.75 -20.21
N LYS A 262 11.25 1.77 -20.44
CA LYS A 262 12.71 1.70 -20.39
C LYS A 262 13.24 2.76 -19.42
N GLY A 263 13.92 2.33 -18.40
CA GLY A 263 14.62 3.18 -17.44
C GLY A 263 16.12 3.27 -17.72
N ASN A 264 16.79 4.15 -17.01
CA ASN A 264 18.25 4.26 -17.08
C ASN A 264 19.00 3.09 -16.39
N LYS A 265 18.28 2.19 -15.69
CA LYS A 265 18.89 1.04 -15.01
C LYS A 265 18.18 -0.30 -15.26
N GLY A 266 17.13 -0.32 -16.07
CA GLY A 266 16.42 -1.56 -16.40
C GLY A 266 15.19 -1.28 -17.27
N THR A 267 14.48 -2.34 -17.67
CA THR A 267 13.27 -2.27 -18.48
C THR A 267 12.07 -2.82 -17.70
N GLY A 268 10.86 -2.57 -18.19
CA GLY A 268 9.64 -3.11 -17.57
C GLY A 268 8.54 -3.39 -18.59
N TYR A 269 7.70 -4.36 -18.25
CA TYR A 269 6.41 -4.60 -18.89
C TYR A 269 5.32 -4.61 -17.80
N ILE A 270 4.22 -3.94 -18.10
CA ILE A 270 3.09 -3.76 -17.18
C ILE A 270 1.82 -4.18 -17.92
N ARG A 271 0.98 -4.99 -17.29
CA ARG A 271 -0.39 -5.30 -17.74
C ARG A 271 -1.36 -5.08 -16.59
N VAL A 272 -2.44 -4.38 -16.86
CA VAL A 272 -3.54 -4.14 -15.91
C VAL A 272 -4.88 -4.41 -16.60
N ASP A 273 -5.82 -4.98 -15.85
CA ASP A 273 -7.10 -5.35 -16.42
C ASP A 273 -8.19 -5.51 -15.33
N TRP A 274 -9.46 -5.52 -15.77
CA TRP A 274 -10.63 -5.78 -14.95
C TRP A 274 -11.26 -7.15 -15.27
N PHE A 275 -10.42 -8.16 -15.59
CA PHE A 275 -10.86 -9.47 -16.06
C PHE A 275 -10.62 -10.60 -15.06
N THR A 276 -10.40 -10.31 -13.77
CA THR A 276 -10.33 -11.37 -12.77
C THR A 276 -11.68 -12.09 -12.68
N PRO A 277 -11.74 -13.40 -12.99
CA PRO A 277 -12.99 -14.15 -13.03
C PRO A 277 -13.54 -14.45 -11.63
N ASP A 278 -14.87 -14.64 -11.53
CA ASP A 278 -15.54 -14.92 -10.26
C ASP A 278 -15.10 -16.23 -9.60
N GLY A 279 -14.63 -17.20 -10.39
CA GLY A 279 -14.08 -18.46 -9.89
C GLY A 279 -12.77 -18.31 -9.09
N LEU A 280 -12.07 -17.18 -9.19
CA LEU A 280 -10.90 -16.92 -8.36
C LEU A 280 -11.33 -16.54 -6.93
N LYS A 281 -10.71 -17.11 -5.90
CA LYS A 281 -11.08 -16.87 -4.49
C LYS A 281 -10.71 -15.46 -3.99
N THR A 282 -9.88 -14.70 -4.74
CA THR A 282 -9.45 -13.34 -4.40
C THR A 282 -9.95 -12.32 -5.41
N TRP A 283 -9.81 -11.04 -5.08
CA TRP A 283 -10.22 -9.92 -5.93
C TRP A 283 -9.30 -9.71 -7.16
N GLY A 284 -8.11 -10.33 -7.16
CA GLY A 284 -7.13 -10.24 -8.22
C GLY A 284 -6.02 -11.27 -8.06
N ASP A 285 -5.24 -11.52 -9.12
CA ASP A 285 -4.03 -12.35 -9.13
C ASP A 285 -2.83 -11.48 -9.49
N GLY A 286 -2.51 -10.54 -8.60
CA GLY A 286 -1.38 -9.65 -8.77
C GLY A 286 -0.06 -10.40 -8.73
N ARG A 287 0.76 -10.24 -9.78
CA ARG A 287 2.07 -10.88 -9.91
C ARG A 287 3.16 -9.90 -10.26
N LEU A 288 4.37 -10.20 -9.81
CA LEU A 288 5.56 -9.46 -10.17
C LEU A 288 6.73 -10.42 -10.37
N THR A 289 7.34 -10.37 -11.55
CA THR A 289 8.62 -11.04 -11.82
C THR A 289 9.72 -9.99 -11.87
N ILE A 290 10.82 -10.26 -11.16
CA ILE A 290 12.02 -9.39 -11.10
C ILE A 290 13.19 -10.22 -11.62
N LEU A 291 13.62 -9.93 -12.86
CA LEU A 291 14.77 -10.57 -13.49
C LEU A 291 16.04 -9.83 -13.15
N GLY A 292 17.00 -10.53 -12.60
CA GLY A 292 18.38 -10.07 -12.36
C GLY A 292 19.38 -10.81 -13.23
N ALA A 293 20.64 -10.35 -13.21
CA ALA A 293 21.73 -10.96 -13.97
C ALA A 293 22.14 -12.34 -13.45
N GLU A 294 21.82 -12.67 -12.20
CA GLU A 294 22.23 -13.90 -11.51
C GLU A 294 21.04 -14.75 -11.02
N GLY A 295 19.82 -14.38 -11.39
CA GLY A 295 18.62 -15.08 -10.99
C GLY A 295 17.37 -14.25 -11.16
N TYR A 296 16.27 -14.73 -10.60
CA TYR A 296 15.00 -14.01 -10.62
C TYR A 296 14.17 -14.25 -9.35
N ILE A 297 13.24 -13.34 -9.10
CA ILE A 297 12.21 -13.46 -8.05
C ILE A 297 10.84 -13.41 -8.74
N GLU A 298 9.93 -14.35 -8.41
CA GLU A 298 8.51 -14.26 -8.71
C GLU A 298 7.73 -14.02 -7.43
N ILE A 299 6.80 -13.06 -7.48
CA ILE A 299 5.88 -12.74 -6.38
C ILE A 299 4.45 -13.04 -6.83
N ARG A 300 3.70 -13.78 -6.01
CA ARG A 300 2.25 -13.95 -6.11
C ARG A 300 1.62 -13.25 -4.90
N LYS A 301 1.04 -12.07 -5.16
CA LYS A 301 0.65 -11.15 -4.08
C LYS A 301 -0.57 -11.61 -3.30
N ASN A 302 -1.58 -12.12 -4.01
CA ASN A 302 -2.91 -12.34 -3.47
C ASN A 302 -3.29 -13.80 -3.33
N ILE A 303 -2.75 -14.66 -4.21
CA ILE A 303 -3.07 -16.10 -4.27
C ILE A 303 -1.98 -16.85 -5.01
N ASP A 304 -1.75 -18.09 -4.62
CA ASP A 304 -1.07 -19.09 -5.44
C ASP A 304 -2.06 -20.19 -5.84
N ILE A 305 -2.53 -20.17 -7.09
CA ILE A 305 -3.49 -21.14 -7.59
C ILE A 305 -2.92 -22.56 -7.74
N ALA A 306 -1.60 -22.72 -7.64
CA ALA A 306 -0.93 -24.00 -7.89
C ALA A 306 -0.79 -24.85 -6.62
N SER A 307 -0.37 -24.27 -5.49
CA SER A 307 0.07 -25.11 -4.36
C SER A 307 -0.08 -24.49 -2.96
N HIS A 308 -0.38 -23.20 -2.83
CA HIS A 308 -0.42 -22.56 -1.53
C HIS A 308 -1.66 -21.67 -1.37
N ASP A 309 -2.34 -21.81 -0.24
CA ASP A 309 -3.44 -20.91 0.12
C ASP A 309 -2.91 -19.52 0.55
N ASN A 310 -3.80 -18.54 0.53
CA ASN A 310 -3.53 -17.12 0.88
C ASN A 310 -2.64 -16.39 -0.13
N GLY A 311 -2.06 -15.28 0.30
CA GLY A 311 -1.18 -14.42 -0.50
C GLY A 311 0.24 -14.34 0.08
N ASN A 312 1.01 -13.37 -0.40
CA ASN A 312 2.38 -13.08 0.04
C ASN A 312 3.38 -14.21 -0.24
N HIS A 313 3.30 -14.84 -1.43
CA HIS A 313 4.23 -15.88 -1.84
C HIS A 313 5.40 -15.29 -2.63
N LEU A 314 6.61 -15.76 -2.33
CA LEU A 314 7.84 -15.38 -3.02
C LEU A 314 8.62 -16.62 -3.44
N TYR A 315 9.02 -16.67 -4.71
CA TYR A 315 9.87 -17.71 -5.28
C TYR A 315 11.18 -17.05 -5.71
N LEU A 316 12.29 -17.51 -5.14
CA LEU A 316 13.64 -17.09 -5.48
C LEU A 316 14.34 -18.20 -6.25
N VAL A 317 14.90 -17.88 -7.41
CA VAL A 317 15.80 -18.77 -8.15
C VAL A 317 17.07 -17.99 -8.45
N ASN A 318 18.22 -18.49 -8.01
CA ASN A 318 19.51 -17.88 -8.29
C ASN A 318 20.61 -18.95 -8.50
N GLN A 319 21.87 -18.54 -8.60
CA GLN A 319 23.00 -19.42 -8.85
C GLN A 319 23.23 -20.48 -7.74
N LYS A 320 22.57 -20.35 -6.58
CA LYS A 320 22.82 -21.20 -5.41
C LYS A 320 21.62 -22.06 -5.04
N GLU A 321 20.41 -21.54 -5.24
CA GLU A 321 19.21 -22.18 -4.71
C GLU A 321 17.96 -21.87 -5.54
N THR A 322 16.98 -22.76 -5.43
CA THR A 322 15.56 -22.53 -5.75
C THR A 322 14.79 -22.60 -4.44
N LYS A 323 14.11 -21.52 -4.07
CA LYS A 323 13.48 -21.39 -2.75
C LYS A 323 12.11 -20.74 -2.80
N TYR A 324 11.15 -21.38 -2.13
CA TYR A 324 9.88 -20.75 -1.76
C TYR A 324 9.98 -20.07 -0.39
N ILE A 325 9.41 -18.88 -0.27
CA ILE A 325 9.35 -18.10 0.98
C ILE A 325 7.91 -17.69 1.22
N ASP A 326 7.31 -18.18 2.30
CA ASP A 326 6.04 -17.66 2.83
C ASP A 326 6.33 -16.35 3.57
N CYS A 327 5.86 -15.24 3.01
CA CYS A 327 6.12 -13.91 3.55
C CYS A 327 5.03 -13.40 4.51
N ASN A 328 4.07 -14.23 4.94
CA ASN A 328 2.94 -13.77 5.77
C ASN A 328 3.33 -13.19 7.13
N LYS A 329 4.55 -13.44 7.60
CA LYS A 329 5.08 -12.91 8.87
C LYS A 329 6.08 -11.75 8.70
N GLU A 330 6.43 -11.39 7.46
CA GLU A 330 7.36 -10.27 7.21
C GLU A 330 6.75 -8.94 7.69
N PRO A 331 7.56 -8.02 8.22
CA PRO A 331 7.06 -6.73 8.71
C PRO A 331 6.58 -5.83 7.57
N LEU A 332 5.73 -4.85 7.91
CA LEU A 332 5.26 -3.80 7.01
C LEU A 332 5.77 -2.45 7.53
N PRO A 333 6.95 -1.99 7.13
CA PRO A 333 7.62 -0.84 7.74
C PRO A 333 7.08 0.52 7.29
N PHE A 334 6.31 0.60 6.21
CA PHE A 334 5.93 1.87 5.58
C PHE A 334 5.31 2.87 6.56
N GLY A 335 4.33 2.44 7.36
CA GLY A 335 3.65 3.34 8.30
C GLY A 335 4.61 3.94 9.34
N THR A 336 5.53 3.14 9.87
CA THR A 336 6.56 3.61 10.82
C THR A 336 7.51 4.61 10.16
N LEU A 337 8.01 4.27 8.97
CA LEU A 337 8.90 5.15 8.21
C LEU A 337 8.21 6.47 7.83
N LEU A 338 6.93 6.43 7.43
CA LEU A 338 6.18 7.65 7.11
C LEU A 338 5.99 8.54 8.34
N VAL A 339 5.67 7.96 9.50
CA VAL A 339 5.56 8.72 10.75
C VAL A 339 6.91 9.32 11.14
N ASP A 340 8.00 8.58 10.97
CA ASP A 340 9.38 9.10 11.17
C ASP A 340 9.67 10.27 10.21
N ASP A 341 9.28 10.15 8.95
CA ASP A 341 9.48 11.21 7.94
C ASP A 341 8.69 12.48 8.27
N VAL A 342 7.45 12.33 8.76
CA VAL A 342 6.62 13.46 9.21
C VAL A 342 7.28 14.20 10.38
N LEU A 343 7.83 13.47 11.35
CA LEU A 343 8.49 14.04 12.54
C LEU A 343 9.85 14.65 12.22
N ASN A 344 10.66 13.95 11.45
CA ASN A 344 12.08 14.29 11.24
C ASN A 344 12.33 15.05 9.92
N ARG A 345 11.29 15.24 9.11
CA ARG A 345 11.37 15.88 7.78
C ARG A 345 12.32 15.13 6.84
N THR A 346 12.28 13.80 6.89
CA THR A 346 13.01 12.89 5.99
C THR A 346 12.10 12.33 4.90
N GLU A 347 12.62 11.48 4.00
CA GLU A 347 11.90 10.87 2.89
C GLU A 347 12.21 9.37 2.79
N THR A 348 12.31 8.69 3.92
CA THR A 348 12.77 7.29 4.00
C THR A 348 11.69 6.29 3.60
N ALA A 349 10.42 6.60 3.87
CA ALA A 349 9.29 5.77 3.46
C ALA A 349 9.14 5.74 1.92
N MET A 350 9.21 6.92 1.32
CA MET A 350 9.16 7.11 -0.13
C MET A 350 9.73 8.49 -0.51
N PRO A 351 10.88 8.54 -1.22
CA PRO A 351 11.42 9.81 -1.71
C PRO A 351 10.41 10.54 -2.60
N GLN A 352 10.25 11.85 -2.43
CA GLN A 352 9.32 12.66 -3.22
C GLN A 352 9.63 12.59 -4.73
N ALA A 353 10.91 12.55 -5.09
CA ALA A 353 11.33 12.39 -6.48
C ALA A 353 10.82 11.07 -7.08
N HIS A 354 10.89 9.96 -6.32
CA HIS A 354 10.37 8.65 -6.74
C HIS A 354 8.85 8.66 -6.88
N CYS A 355 8.14 9.15 -5.86
CA CYS A 355 6.68 9.22 -5.86
C CYS A 355 6.13 10.00 -7.07
N LEU A 356 6.70 11.19 -7.31
CA LEU A 356 6.26 12.05 -8.40
C LEU A 356 6.71 11.56 -9.77
N LEU A 357 7.83 10.83 -9.88
CA LEU A 357 8.25 10.20 -11.14
C LEU A 357 7.35 9.01 -11.49
N ALA A 358 7.02 8.13 -10.54
CA ALA A 358 6.09 7.02 -10.76
C ALA A 358 4.73 7.53 -11.27
N THR A 359 4.21 8.59 -10.64
CA THR A 359 2.99 9.28 -11.07
C THR A 359 3.11 9.85 -12.47
N GLU A 360 4.22 10.54 -12.79
CA GLU A 360 4.44 11.13 -14.11
C GLU A 360 4.46 10.08 -15.22
N LEU A 361 5.14 8.96 -14.97
CA LEU A 361 5.22 7.86 -15.93
C LEU A 361 3.85 7.24 -16.19
N ALA A 362 3.03 7.02 -15.17
CA ALA A 362 1.67 6.52 -15.31
C ALA A 362 0.80 7.49 -16.15
N LEU A 363 0.85 8.79 -15.85
CA LEU A 363 0.12 9.82 -16.59
C LEU A 363 0.59 9.95 -18.03
N LYS A 364 1.90 9.88 -18.30
CA LYS A 364 2.45 9.89 -19.66
C LYS A 364 2.02 8.65 -20.44
N ALA A 365 2.12 7.47 -19.84
CA ALA A 365 1.70 6.23 -20.48
C ALA A 365 0.22 6.27 -20.82
N GLN A 366 -0.63 6.74 -19.92
CA GLN A 366 -2.06 6.92 -20.17
C GLN A 366 -2.32 7.91 -21.34
N SER A 367 -1.63 9.05 -21.36
CA SER A 367 -1.82 10.08 -22.38
C SER A 367 -1.30 9.68 -23.78
N MET A 368 -0.35 8.75 -23.85
CA MET A 368 0.25 8.24 -25.09
C MET A 368 -0.41 6.94 -25.56
N ALA A 369 -1.30 6.36 -24.76
CA ALA A 369 -1.85 5.04 -25.00
C ALA A 369 -2.64 5.00 -26.32
N LYS A 370 -2.34 4.00 -27.13
CA LYS A 370 -3.09 3.72 -28.36
C LYS A 370 -4.33 2.90 -28.02
N PRO A 371 -5.49 3.21 -28.62
CA PRO A 371 -6.68 2.39 -28.41
C PRO A 371 -6.51 0.99 -29.01
N ILE A 372 -6.86 -0.03 -28.25
CA ILE A 372 -6.92 -1.41 -28.74
C ILE A 372 -8.28 -1.59 -29.42
N GLN A 373 -8.25 -2.10 -30.65
CA GLN A 373 -9.41 -2.58 -31.37
C GLN A 373 -9.23 -4.07 -31.62
N LEU A 374 -9.92 -4.89 -30.82
CA LEU A 374 -9.98 -6.33 -31.09
C LEU A 374 -11.07 -6.54 -32.16
N GLY A 375 -10.72 -7.24 -33.24
CA GLY A 375 -11.68 -7.62 -34.29
C GLY A 375 -12.85 -8.41 -33.66
N LYS A 376 -14.05 -8.20 -34.24
CA LYS A 376 -15.24 -8.97 -33.88
C LYS A 376 -15.09 -10.43 -34.28
#